data_6709d19c9245ee9e3cb6422fb56f83b6
#
_entry.id   6709d19c9245ee9e3cb6422fb56f83b6
#
_cell.length_a   1.000
_cell.length_b   1.000
_cell.length_c   1.000
_cell.angle_alpha   90.00
_cell.angle_beta   90.00
_cell.angle_gamma   90.00
#
_symmetry.space_group_name_H-M   'P 1'
#
loop_
_entity.id
_entity.type
_entity.pdbx_description
1 polymer ?
#
loop_
_entity_poly.entity_id
_entity_poly.type
_entity_poly.pdbx_seq_one_letter_code
_entity_poly.pdbx_strand_id
1 'polypeptide(L)'
;MRNYDEAILRSRRIDPAAPFASLQQGLRIALYDAYAARAFYTKMVEAFGPRAPFADLAKSEEKHTATLSTLARRFGVPLPLDPFPLETALAPDWRANCERAVAGEIGRVRLYESLLTGIAEPQVRRTFQRLQASALERHLPMLQRAVADALRQEALHARQGVAPEQAYIQHGLFADFLEKTFAVLGSQHHAIGVVGPLLRNTRPAMIAGLVAGGAGVLFVKGKRKLSQQEKEG
;
A
#
# COMPACT_ATOMS: atom_id res chain seq x y z
N MET A 1 19.03 -15.12 13.96
CA MET A 1 18.08 -15.13 15.11
C MET A 1 16.67 -14.95 14.59
N ARG A 2 15.66 -15.54 15.24
CA ARG A 2 14.24 -15.38 14.89
C ARG A 2 13.50 -14.72 16.04
N ASN A 3 12.39 -14.04 15.74
CA ASN A 3 11.49 -13.54 16.76
C ASN A 3 10.80 -14.72 17.48
N TYR A 4 10.63 -14.62 18.79
CA TYR A 4 9.97 -15.68 19.59
C TYR A 4 8.48 -15.84 19.25
N ASP A 5 7.88 -14.80 18.65
CA ASP A 5 6.47 -14.72 18.21
C ASP A 5 6.35 -14.57 16.68
N GLU A 6 7.30 -15.06 15.91
CA GLU A 6 7.40 -14.88 14.46
C GLU A 6 6.09 -15.23 13.73
N ALA A 7 5.38 -16.29 14.14
CA ALA A 7 4.11 -16.67 13.54
C ALA A 7 3.05 -15.58 13.72
N ILE A 8 2.97 -14.96 14.89
CA ILE A 8 2.05 -13.85 15.19
C ILE A 8 2.41 -12.62 14.35
N LEU A 9 3.69 -12.27 14.30
CA LEU A 9 4.17 -11.12 13.52
C LEU A 9 3.83 -11.27 12.04
N ARG A 10 4.08 -12.45 11.46
CA ARG A 10 3.79 -12.74 10.04
C ARG A 10 2.30 -12.89 9.74
N SER A 11 1.51 -13.39 10.69
CA SER A 11 0.04 -13.45 10.55
C SER A 11 -0.61 -12.06 10.56
N ARG A 12 0.08 -11.06 11.15
CA ARG A 12 -0.42 -9.69 11.34
C ARG A 12 -1.73 -9.62 12.14
N ARG A 13 -1.96 -10.60 13.02
CA ARG A 13 -3.18 -10.71 13.84
C ARG A 13 -2.83 -10.98 15.29
N ILE A 14 -3.60 -10.39 16.19
CA ILE A 14 -3.54 -10.75 17.62
C ILE A 14 -4.12 -12.15 17.77
N ASP A 15 -3.37 -13.02 18.42
CA ASP A 15 -3.80 -14.37 18.77
C ASP A 15 -4.21 -14.37 20.25
N PRO A 16 -5.51 -14.49 20.56
CA PRO A 16 -5.96 -14.49 21.95
C PRO A 16 -5.54 -15.75 22.73
N ALA A 17 -5.12 -16.81 22.04
CA ALA A 17 -4.62 -18.05 22.68
C ALA A 17 -3.12 -18.00 23.00
N ALA A 18 -2.39 -17.01 22.45
CA ALA A 18 -0.96 -16.88 22.72
C ALA A 18 -0.67 -16.43 24.16
N PRO A 19 0.47 -16.84 24.75
CA PRO A 19 0.84 -16.48 26.13
C PRO A 19 1.33 -15.02 26.28
N PHE A 20 1.00 -14.16 25.31
CA PHE A 20 1.39 -12.75 25.26
C PHE A 20 0.16 -11.84 25.31
N ALA A 21 0.22 -10.80 26.12
CA ALA A 21 -0.88 -9.82 26.17
C ALA A 21 -1.15 -9.21 24.80
N SER A 22 -2.44 -8.94 24.50
CA SER A 22 -2.85 -8.32 23.22
C SER A 22 -2.12 -6.99 22.94
N LEU A 23 -1.85 -6.20 23.99
CA LEU A 23 -1.07 -4.96 23.90
C LEU A 23 0.36 -5.23 23.37
N GLN A 24 1.03 -6.23 23.95
CA GLN A 24 2.38 -6.63 23.52
C GLN A 24 2.38 -7.09 22.07
N GLN A 25 1.45 -7.98 21.72
CA GLN A 25 1.32 -8.46 20.34
C GLN A 25 1.06 -7.32 19.37
N GLY A 26 0.07 -6.46 19.66
CA GLY A 26 -0.32 -5.36 18.79
C GLY A 26 0.81 -4.36 18.53
N LEU A 27 1.57 -3.98 19.55
CA LEU A 27 2.72 -3.09 19.39
C LEU A 27 3.85 -3.74 18.57
N ARG A 28 4.13 -5.03 18.79
CA ARG A 28 5.15 -5.74 18.02
C ARG A 28 4.73 -5.96 16.57
N ILE A 29 3.47 -6.32 16.32
CA ILE A 29 2.92 -6.45 14.96
C ILE A 29 3.00 -5.11 14.20
N ALA A 30 2.56 -4.01 14.84
CA ALA A 30 2.61 -2.68 14.22
C ALA A 30 4.05 -2.25 13.89
N LEU A 31 4.99 -2.53 14.80
CA LEU A 31 6.40 -2.20 14.59
C LEU A 31 7.05 -3.06 13.49
N TYR A 32 6.71 -4.34 13.45
CA TYR A 32 7.17 -5.28 12.42
C TYR A 32 6.67 -4.88 11.03
N ASP A 33 5.41 -4.45 10.92
CA ASP A 33 4.84 -3.90 9.67
C ASP A 33 5.53 -2.59 9.25
N ALA A 34 5.82 -1.69 10.20
CA ALA A 34 6.56 -0.46 9.92
C ALA A 34 7.99 -0.73 9.42
N TYR A 35 8.66 -1.76 9.95
CA TYR A 35 9.96 -2.20 9.45
C TYR A 35 9.90 -2.67 8.00
N ALA A 36 8.88 -3.48 7.67
CA ALA A 36 8.68 -3.97 6.30
C ALA A 36 8.49 -2.81 5.31
N ALA A 37 7.66 -1.84 5.66
CA ALA A 37 7.41 -0.67 4.82
C ALA A 37 8.65 0.21 4.69
N ARG A 38 9.33 0.49 5.80
CA ARG A 38 10.58 1.25 5.78
C ARG A 38 11.60 0.61 4.86
N ALA A 39 11.84 -0.69 4.99
CA ALA A 39 12.78 -1.41 4.15
C ALA A 39 12.39 -1.34 2.66
N PHE A 40 11.11 -1.51 2.35
CA PHE A 40 10.62 -1.41 0.98
C PHE A 40 10.83 -0.02 0.40
N TYR A 41 10.43 1.04 1.09
CA TYR A 41 10.56 2.41 0.59
C TYR A 41 12.03 2.86 0.51
N THR A 42 12.88 2.43 1.44
CA THR A 42 14.32 2.67 1.37
C THR A 42 14.92 2.02 0.11
N LYS A 43 14.61 0.74 -0.15
CA LYS A 43 15.07 0.06 -1.36
C LYS A 43 14.55 0.71 -2.65
N MET A 44 13.33 1.25 -2.65
CA MET A 44 12.82 2.03 -3.77
C MET A 44 13.67 3.27 -4.04
N VAL A 45 14.05 3.99 -2.98
CA VAL A 45 14.94 5.16 -3.10
C VAL A 45 16.34 4.76 -3.60
N GLU A 46 16.87 3.65 -3.11
CA GLU A 46 18.18 3.12 -3.54
C GLU A 46 18.16 2.70 -5.03
N ALA A 47 17.12 2.01 -5.48
CA ALA A 47 17.03 1.45 -6.83
C ALA A 47 16.63 2.49 -7.89
N PHE A 48 15.73 3.41 -7.56
CA PHE A 48 15.12 4.34 -8.52
C PHE A 48 15.45 5.82 -8.27
N GLY A 49 16.29 6.09 -7.27
CA GLY A 49 16.64 7.44 -6.83
C GLY A 49 15.59 8.05 -5.88
N PRO A 50 15.91 9.21 -5.27
CA PRO A 50 15.09 9.88 -4.26
C PRO A 50 13.87 10.58 -4.88
N ARG A 51 13.03 9.83 -5.58
CA ARG A 51 11.82 10.33 -6.26
C ARG A 51 10.60 10.27 -5.35
N ALA A 52 9.71 11.25 -5.51
CA ALA A 52 8.38 11.17 -4.93
C ALA A 52 7.59 9.99 -5.56
N PRO A 53 6.74 9.29 -4.78
CA PRO A 53 6.45 9.53 -3.36
C PRO A 53 7.42 8.81 -2.40
N PHE A 54 8.31 7.92 -2.87
CA PHE A 54 9.06 6.99 -2.03
C PHE A 54 10.05 7.65 -1.07
N ALA A 55 10.67 8.76 -1.46
CA ALA A 55 11.55 9.51 -0.56
C ALA A 55 10.79 10.07 0.67
N ASP A 56 9.56 10.55 0.46
CA ASP A 56 8.73 11.08 1.54
C ASP A 56 8.14 9.96 2.39
N LEU A 57 7.78 8.84 1.75
CA LEU A 57 7.28 7.65 2.43
C LEU A 57 8.36 7.02 3.32
N ALA A 58 9.60 6.90 2.84
CA ALA A 58 10.73 6.40 3.64
C ALA A 58 10.93 7.25 4.91
N LYS A 59 10.96 8.58 4.77
CA LYS A 59 11.06 9.51 5.93
C LYS A 59 9.85 9.40 6.87
N SER A 60 8.66 9.16 6.33
CA SER A 60 7.46 8.95 7.13
C SER A 60 7.58 7.66 7.95
N GLU A 61 8.04 6.57 7.36
CA GLU A 61 8.20 5.29 8.05
C GLU A 61 9.32 5.29 9.09
N GLU A 62 10.37 6.07 8.92
CA GLU A 62 11.36 6.31 9.98
C GLU A 62 10.71 6.92 11.22
N LYS A 63 9.85 7.93 11.05
CA LYS A 63 9.12 8.57 12.15
C LYS A 63 8.10 7.61 12.77
N HIS A 64 7.39 6.83 11.98
CA HIS A 64 6.45 5.81 12.45
C HIS A 64 7.16 4.76 13.30
N THR A 65 8.27 4.24 12.79
CA THR A 65 9.13 3.26 13.50
C THR A 65 9.66 3.83 14.82
N ALA A 66 10.16 5.07 14.84
CA ALA A 66 10.63 5.73 16.05
C ALA A 66 9.51 5.92 17.08
N THR A 67 8.32 6.35 16.62
CA THR A 67 7.14 6.54 17.48
C THR A 67 6.70 5.22 18.11
N LEU A 68 6.58 4.16 17.31
CA LEU A 68 6.17 2.84 17.78
C LEU A 68 7.22 2.22 18.71
N SER A 69 8.52 2.39 18.41
CA SER A 69 9.61 1.91 19.27
C SER A 69 9.61 2.59 20.63
N THR A 70 9.38 3.90 20.67
CA THR A 70 9.25 4.67 21.91
C THR A 70 8.05 4.20 22.73
N LEU A 71 6.92 3.97 22.04
CA LEU A 71 5.71 3.47 22.68
C LEU A 71 5.90 2.06 23.24
N ALA A 72 6.50 1.15 22.49
CA ALA A 72 6.81 -0.21 22.93
C ALA A 72 7.70 -0.21 24.19
N ARG A 73 8.77 0.57 24.19
CA ARG A 73 9.65 0.70 25.36
C ARG A 73 8.90 1.24 26.59
N ARG A 74 8.02 2.23 26.41
CA ARG A 74 7.21 2.79 27.50
C ARG A 74 6.33 1.73 28.17
N PHE A 75 5.83 0.77 27.41
CA PHE A 75 5.01 -0.33 27.92
C PHE A 75 5.81 -1.60 28.24
N GLY A 76 7.14 -1.52 28.27
CA GLY A 76 8.00 -2.67 28.59
C GLY A 76 7.96 -3.78 27.54
N VAL A 77 7.52 -3.46 26.30
CA VAL A 77 7.40 -4.42 25.22
C VAL A 77 8.72 -4.53 24.44
N PRO A 78 9.34 -5.72 24.38
CA PRO A 78 10.58 -5.91 23.64
C PRO A 78 10.36 -5.68 22.14
N LEU A 79 11.28 -4.97 21.49
CA LEU A 79 11.20 -4.69 20.07
C LEU A 79 11.39 -5.99 19.26
N PRO A 80 10.65 -6.18 18.14
CA PRO A 80 10.93 -7.30 17.25
C PRO A 80 12.26 -7.11 16.52
N LEU A 81 12.87 -8.20 16.09
CA LEU A 81 13.98 -8.18 15.14
C LEU A 81 13.46 -7.74 13.78
N ASP A 82 14.27 -7.00 13.05
CA ASP A 82 13.96 -6.51 11.71
C ASP A 82 14.67 -7.35 10.65
N PRO A 83 13.99 -8.30 9.97
CA PRO A 83 14.59 -9.11 8.92
C PRO A 83 14.53 -8.44 7.54
N PHE A 84 13.72 -7.38 7.38
CA PHE A 84 13.30 -6.85 6.08
C PHE A 84 14.41 -6.19 5.26
N PRO A 85 15.47 -5.59 5.81
CA PRO A 85 16.58 -5.12 4.99
C PRO A 85 17.18 -6.21 4.09
N LEU A 86 17.16 -7.47 4.55
CA LEU A 86 17.64 -8.62 3.81
C LEU A 86 16.54 -9.33 3.00
N GLU A 87 15.32 -9.41 3.53
CA GLU A 87 14.22 -10.16 2.93
C GLU A 87 13.44 -9.40 1.86
N THR A 88 13.50 -8.05 1.85
CA THR A 88 12.72 -7.26 0.90
C THR A 88 13.34 -7.33 -0.50
N ALA A 89 12.55 -7.76 -1.47
CA ALA A 89 12.86 -7.68 -2.90
C ALA A 89 11.96 -6.67 -3.61
N LEU A 90 12.45 -6.04 -4.66
CA LEU A 90 11.68 -5.15 -5.54
C LEU A 90 11.22 -5.89 -6.79
N ALA A 91 10.11 -5.45 -7.38
CA ALA A 91 9.77 -5.79 -8.75
C ALA A 91 10.74 -5.09 -9.72
N PRO A 92 10.90 -5.60 -10.96
CA PRO A 92 11.87 -5.04 -11.90
C PRO A 92 11.53 -3.62 -12.36
N ASP A 93 10.27 -3.23 -12.37
CA ASP A 93 9.83 -1.94 -12.89
C ASP A 93 9.19 -1.03 -11.84
N TRP A 94 9.20 0.27 -12.13
CA TRP A 94 8.67 1.33 -11.26
C TRP A 94 7.17 1.17 -10.98
N ARG A 95 6.36 0.90 -12.01
CA ARG A 95 4.92 0.81 -11.88
C ARG A 95 4.50 -0.35 -10.98
N ALA A 96 5.06 -1.55 -11.20
CA ALA A 96 4.75 -2.72 -10.37
C ALA A 96 5.09 -2.48 -8.89
N ASN A 97 6.16 -1.74 -8.60
CA ASN A 97 6.49 -1.34 -7.24
C ASN A 97 5.52 -0.30 -6.68
N CYS A 98 5.05 0.67 -7.48
CA CYS A 98 4.01 1.61 -7.06
C CYS A 98 2.70 0.88 -6.73
N GLU A 99 2.29 -0.07 -7.56
CA GLU A 99 1.10 -0.91 -7.35
C GLU A 99 1.23 -1.76 -6.09
N ARG A 100 2.40 -2.37 -5.87
CA ARG A 100 2.72 -3.11 -4.64
C ARG A 100 2.66 -2.21 -3.40
N ALA A 101 3.13 -0.98 -3.50
CA ALA A 101 3.05 0.00 -2.43
C ALA A 101 1.59 0.35 -2.09
N VAL A 102 0.73 0.55 -3.09
CA VAL A 102 -0.72 0.76 -2.89
C VAL A 102 -1.33 -0.42 -2.15
N ALA A 103 -1.06 -1.65 -2.58
CA ALA A 103 -1.55 -2.86 -1.89
C ALA A 103 -1.05 -2.95 -0.44
N GLY A 104 0.21 -2.57 -0.20
CA GLY A 104 0.82 -2.52 1.13
C GLY A 104 0.10 -1.53 2.06
N GLU A 105 -0.19 -0.32 1.59
CA GLU A 105 -0.90 0.68 2.39
C GLU A 105 -2.36 0.29 2.66
N ILE A 106 -3.06 -0.29 1.69
CA ILE A 106 -4.41 -0.86 1.92
C ILE A 106 -4.34 -1.94 3.01
N GLY A 107 -3.36 -2.84 2.92
CA GLY A 107 -3.13 -3.86 3.94
C GLY A 107 -2.84 -3.28 5.32
N ARG A 108 -2.15 -2.14 5.39
CA ARG A 108 -1.85 -1.42 6.63
C ARG A 108 -3.08 -0.77 7.25
N VAL A 109 -3.94 -0.15 6.46
CA VAL A 109 -5.22 0.40 6.96
C VAL A 109 -6.02 -0.68 7.67
N ARG A 110 -6.12 -1.87 7.07
CA ARG A 110 -6.82 -3.03 7.66
C ARG A 110 -6.11 -3.59 8.88
N LEU A 111 -4.79 -3.61 8.86
CA LEU A 111 -3.99 -4.02 10.01
C LEU A 111 -4.36 -3.17 11.23
N TYR A 112 -4.31 -1.84 11.11
CA TYR A 112 -4.65 -0.97 12.23
C TYR A 112 -6.13 -1.08 12.64
N GLU A 113 -7.04 -1.28 11.69
CA GLU A 113 -8.45 -1.56 12.00
C GLU A 113 -8.58 -2.82 12.89
N SER A 114 -7.93 -3.91 12.50
CA SER A 114 -7.91 -5.15 13.28
C SER A 114 -7.23 -4.98 14.65
N LEU A 115 -6.08 -4.32 14.71
CA LEU A 115 -5.37 -4.10 15.98
C LEU A 115 -6.19 -3.25 16.97
N LEU A 116 -6.94 -2.27 16.46
CA LEU A 116 -7.79 -1.40 17.27
C LEU A 116 -8.95 -2.13 17.94
N THR A 117 -9.39 -3.29 17.45
CA THR A 117 -10.41 -4.12 18.10
C THR A 117 -9.88 -4.83 19.35
N GLY A 118 -8.59 -5.20 19.36
CA GLY A 118 -7.97 -5.97 20.44
C GLY A 118 -7.19 -5.15 21.47
N ILE A 119 -7.06 -3.82 21.29
CA ILE A 119 -6.25 -2.96 22.15
C ILE A 119 -7.15 -1.97 22.91
N ALA A 120 -7.11 -2.04 24.25
CA ALA A 120 -7.86 -1.12 25.11
C ALA A 120 -7.07 0.15 25.50
N GLU A 121 -5.72 0.08 25.53
CA GLU A 121 -4.86 1.17 26.00
C GLU A 121 -5.04 2.46 25.18
N PRO A 122 -5.51 3.57 25.77
CA PRO A 122 -5.88 4.77 25.01
C PRO A 122 -4.74 5.41 24.24
N GLN A 123 -3.51 5.37 24.77
CA GLN A 123 -2.36 5.97 24.12
C GLN A 123 -1.95 5.18 22.88
N VAL A 124 -2.00 3.86 22.95
CA VAL A 124 -1.69 2.96 21.82
C VAL A 124 -2.76 3.11 20.75
N ARG A 125 -4.04 3.12 21.16
CA ARG A 125 -5.17 3.35 20.24
C ARG A 125 -5.02 4.66 19.46
N ARG A 126 -4.76 5.78 20.15
CA ARG A 126 -4.54 7.08 19.49
C ARG A 126 -3.36 7.05 18.52
N THR A 127 -2.32 6.31 18.85
CA THR A 127 -1.17 6.16 17.93
C THR A 127 -1.55 5.35 16.70
N PHE A 128 -2.21 4.21 16.85
CA PHE A 128 -2.67 3.38 15.73
C PHE A 128 -3.67 4.12 14.83
N GLN A 129 -4.60 4.88 15.41
CA GLN A 129 -5.52 5.72 14.63
C GLN A 129 -4.78 6.78 13.78
N ARG A 130 -3.75 7.43 14.34
CA ARG A 130 -2.93 8.39 13.57
C ARG A 130 -2.13 7.73 12.45
N LEU A 131 -1.59 6.53 12.69
CA LEU A 131 -0.86 5.77 11.68
C LEU A 131 -1.81 5.27 10.58
N GLN A 132 -3.01 4.81 10.95
CA GLN A 132 -4.06 4.45 10.01
C GLN A 132 -4.49 5.64 9.13
N ALA A 133 -4.74 6.79 9.74
CA ALA A 133 -5.07 8.01 9.02
C ALA A 133 -3.94 8.46 8.08
N SER A 134 -2.67 8.35 8.51
CA SER A 134 -1.52 8.64 7.63
C SER A 134 -1.49 7.75 6.39
N ALA A 135 -1.73 6.45 6.56
CA ALA A 135 -1.82 5.51 5.44
C ALA A 135 -2.97 5.85 4.48
N LEU A 136 -4.16 6.11 5.04
CA LEU A 136 -5.38 6.33 4.29
C LEU A 136 -5.42 7.69 3.58
N GLU A 137 -5.05 8.77 4.29
CA GLU A 137 -5.28 10.14 3.85
C GLU A 137 -4.08 10.77 3.14
N ARG A 138 -2.88 10.21 3.35
CA ARG A 138 -1.63 10.76 2.79
C ARG A 138 -0.92 9.77 1.87
N HIS A 139 -0.59 8.57 2.36
CA HIS A 139 0.24 7.64 1.61
C HIS A 139 -0.50 7.07 0.40
N LEU A 140 -1.72 6.58 0.58
CA LEU A 140 -2.53 6.01 -0.51
C LEU A 140 -2.77 7.01 -1.65
N PRO A 141 -3.21 8.26 -1.41
CA PRO A 141 -3.38 9.22 -2.50
C PRO A 141 -2.08 9.55 -3.25
N MET A 142 -0.94 9.61 -2.55
CA MET A 142 0.37 9.84 -3.19
C MET A 142 0.77 8.67 -4.09
N LEU A 143 0.59 7.45 -3.63
CA LEU A 143 0.90 6.24 -4.39
C LEU A 143 -0.04 6.02 -5.57
N GLN A 144 -1.33 6.29 -5.40
CA GLN A 144 -2.31 6.24 -6.51
C GLN A 144 -1.95 7.23 -7.64
N ARG A 145 -1.48 8.42 -7.28
CA ARG A 145 -0.95 9.37 -8.27
C ARG A 145 0.28 8.82 -8.98
N ALA A 146 1.21 8.22 -8.24
CA ALA A 146 2.42 7.64 -8.83
C ALA A 146 2.09 6.51 -9.82
N VAL A 147 1.11 5.64 -9.52
CA VAL A 147 0.61 4.62 -10.46
C VAL A 147 -0.02 5.27 -11.69
N ALA A 148 -0.87 6.28 -11.51
CA ALA A 148 -1.50 6.98 -12.64
C ALA A 148 -0.48 7.71 -13.53
N ASP A 149 0.57 8.26 -12.93
CA ASP A 149 1.67 8.91 -13.67
C ASP A 149 2.50 7.87 -14.45
N ALA A 150 2.81 6.73 -13.84
CA ALA A 150 3.52 5.63 -14.51
C ALA A 150 2.73 5.13 -15.73
N LEU A 151 1.43 4.88 -15.57
CA LEU A 151 0.54 4.45 -16.67
C LEU A 151 0.47 5.50 -17.81
N ARG A 152 0.44 6.78 -17.47
CA ARG A 152 0.46 7.86 -18.48
C ARG A 152 1.78 7.89 -19.25
N GLN A 153 2.89 7.70 -18.55
CA GLN A 153 4.22 7.66 -19.16
C GLN A 153 4.39 6.45 -20.07
N GLU A 154 3.94 5.28 -19.64
CA GLU A 154 3.92 4.07 -20.48
C GLU A 154 3.09 4.25 -21.75
N ALA A 155 1.88 4.83 -21.63
CA ALA A 155 1.04 5.11 -22.78
C ALA A 155 1.65 6.13 -23.76
N LEU A 156 2.44 7.09 -23.25
CA LEU A 156 3.18 8.04 -24.08
C LEU A 156 4.32 7.33 -24.85
N HIS A 157 5.10 6.50 -24.17
CA HIS A 157 6.16 5.72 -24.79
C HIS A 157 5.63 4.79 -25.88
N ALA A 158 4.52 4.08 -25.62
CA ALA A 158 3.87 3.23 -26.60
C ALA A 158 3.45 4.00 -27.87
N ARG A 159 2.96 5.25 -27.72
CA ARG A 159 2.63 6.12 -28.86
C ARG A 159 3.85 6.58 -29.65
N GLN A 160 5.01 6.65 -29.01
CA GLN A 160 6.29 7.02 -29.63
C GLN A 160 7.01 5.83 -30.25
N GLY A 161 6.39 4.63 -30.26
CA GLY A 161 6.97 3.41 -30.81
C GLY A 161 8.11 2.82 -29.98
N VAL A 162 8.22 3.22 -28.71
CA VAL A 162 9.19 2.62 -27.77
C VAL A 162 8.71 1.22 -27.42
N ALA A 163 9.55 0.21 -27.64
CA ALA A 163 9.23 -1.18 -27.36
C ALA A 163 8.90 -1.39 -25.87
N PRO A 164 7.94 -2.27 -25.53
CA PRO A 164 7.54 -2.54 -24.15
C PRO A 164 8.69 -2.84 -23.21
N GLU A 165 9.69 -3.59 -23.68
CA GLU A 165 10.90 -3.94 -22.92
C GLU A 165 11.76 -2.72 -22.61
N GLN A 166 11.77 -1.73 -23.50
CA GLN A 166 12.50 -0.45 -23.35
C GLN A 166 11.70 0.56 -22.53
N ALA A 167 10.36 0.44 -22.50
CA ALA A 167 9.46 1.29 -21.76
C ALA A 167 9.15 0.79 -20.34
N TYR A 168 9.83 -0.24 -19.86
CA TYR A 168 9.57 -0.91 -18.56
C TYR A 168 8.14 -1.50 -18.43
N ILE A 169 7.50 -1.91 -19.54
CA ILE A 169 6.15 -2.45 -19.53
C ILE A 169 6.21 -3.98 -19.42
N GLN A 170 5.88 -4.53 -18.26
CA GLN A 170 5.56 -5.96 -18.11
C GLN A 170 4.04 -6.13 -17.98
N HIS A 171 3.39 -6.55 -19.08
CA HIS A 171 1.93 -6.65 -19.18
C HIS A 171 1.27 -7.69 -18.22
N GLY A 172 2.04 -8.62 -17.65
CA GLY A 172 1.50 -9.69 -16.79
C GLY A 172 1.23 -9.28 -15.35
N LEU A 173 1.98 -8.31 -14.81
CA LEU A 173 1.96 -7.98 -13.38
C LEU A 173 0.73 -7.16 -12.95
N PHE A 174 0.10 -6.42 -13.85
CA PHE A 174 -1.08 -5.61 -13.53
C PHE A 174 -2.32 -6.48 -13.29
N ALA A 175 -2.54 -7.48 -14.13
CA ALA A 175 -3.66 -8.42 -13.95
C ALA A 175 -3.49 -9.22 -12.66
N ASP A 176 -2.30 -9.72 -12.39
CA ASP A 176 -1.96 -10.47 -11.17
C ASP A 176 -2.05 -9.59 -9.90
N PHE A 177 -1.67 -8.32 -9.99
CA PHE A 177 -1.85 -7.34 -8.92
C PHE A 177 -3.32 -7.07 -8.61
N LEU A 178 -4.14 -6.82 -9.65
CA LEU A 178 -5.56 -6.60 -9.48
C LEU A 178 -6.25 -7.85 -8.92
N GLU A 179 -5.95 -9.03 -9.45
CA GLU A 179 -6.51 -10.29 -8.96
C GLU A 179 -6.15 -10.54 -7.50
N LYS A 180 -4.89 -10.37 -7.11
CA LYS A 180 -4.44 -10.49 -5.72
C LYS A 180 -5.03 -9.42 -4.81
N THR A 181 -5.16 -8.18 -5.30
CA THR A 181 -5.76 -7.08 -4.53
C THR A 181 -7.26 -7.32 -4.35
N PHE A 182 -7.97 -7.79 -5.38
CA PHE A 182 -9.39 -8.14 -5.29
C PHE A 182 -9.63 -9.43 -4.51
N ALA A 183 -8.76 -10.44 -4.62
CA ALA A 183 -8.85 -11.65 -3.80
C ALA A 183 -8.70 -11.33 -2.30
N VAL A 184 -7.76 -10.45 -1.95
CA VAL A 184 -7.60 -9.95 -0.58
C VAL A 184 -8.79 -9.08 -0.16
N LEU A 185 -9.37 -8.27 -1.06
CA LEU A 185 -10.57 -7.46 -0.81
C LEU A 185 -11.84 -8.31 -0.74
N GLY A 186 -11.96 -9.34 -1.57
CA GLY A 186 -13.16 -10.18 -1.67
C GLY A 186 -13.29 -11.24 -0.59
N SER A 187 -12.18 -11.64 0.06
CA SER A 187 -12.19 -12.70 1.08
C SER A 187 -12.73 -12.28 2.45
N GLN A 188 -13.07 -10.98 2.64
CA GLN A 188 -13.57 -10.47 3.91
C GLN A 188 -14.82 -9.61 3.72
N HIS A 189 -15.99 -10.18 3.99
CA HIS A 189 -17.30 -9.50 3.93
C HIS A 189 -17.47 -8.25 4.82
N HIS A 190 -16.47 -7.88 5.62
CA HIS A 190 -16.49 -6.69 6.49
C HIS A 190 -15.73 -5.48 5.93
N ALA A 191 -15.14 -5.59 4.72
CA ALA A 191 -14.27 -4.55 4.14
C ALA A 191 -15.04 -3.37 3.51
N ILE A 192 -16.36 -3.46 3.36
CA ILE A 192 -17.17 -2.43 2.67
C ILE A 192 -17.15 -1.09 3.41
N GLY A 193 -17.01 -1.10 4.74
CA GLY A 193 -16.98 0.13 5.54
C GLY A 193 -15.73 0.98 5.38
N VAL A 194 -14.59 0.35 5.07
CA VAL A 194 -13.28 1.05 4.93
C VAL A 194 -13.04 1.48 3.48
N VAL A 195 -13.57 0.73 2.52
CA VAL A 195 -13.42 1.05 1.09
C VAL A 195 -14.38 2.18 0.67
N GLY A 196 -15.51 2.35 1.34
CA GLY A 196 -16.49 3.39 1.06
C GLY A 196 -15.91 4.82 1.08
N PRO A 197 -15.17 5.25 2.12
CA PRO A 197 -14.49 6.54 2.15
C PRO A 197 -13.36 6.67 1.11
N LEU A 198 -12.65 5.58 0.83
CA LEU A 198 -11.61 5.54 -0.21
C LEU A 198 -12.20 5.77 -1.61
N LEU A 199 -13.37 5.19 -1.88
CA LEU A 199 -14.08 5.37 -3.14
C LEU A 199 -14.74 6.75 -3.27
N ARG A 200 -15.14 7.39 -2.15
CA ARG A 200 -15.73 8.74 -2.15
C ARG A 200 -14.73 9.85 -2.48
N ASN A 201 -13.46 9.71 -2.08
CA ASN A 201 -12.43 10.72 -2.30
C ASN A 201 -11.62 10.51 -3.60
N THR A 202 -11.79 9.38 -4.28
CA THR A 202 -11.17 9.15 -5.58
C THR A 202 -12.16 9.55 -6.68
N ARG A 203 -11.72 10.37 -7.64
CA ARG A 203 -12.55 10.71 -8.81
C ARG A 203 -12.94 9.39 -9.52
N PRO A 204 -14.21 9.22 -9.91
CA PRO A 204 -14.71 7.98 -10.56
C PRO A 204 -13.85 7.50 -11.75
N ALA A 205 -13.20 8.43 -12.45
CA ALA A 205 -12.27 8.13 -13.53
C ALA A 205 -10.97 7.42 -13.08
N MET A 206 -10.53 7.59 -11.81
CA MET A 206 -9.39 6.87 -11.27
C MET A 206 -9.72 5.42 -10.91
N ILE A 207 -10.94 5.18 -10.41
CA ILE A 207 -11.40 3.85 -10.06
C ILE A 207 -11.63 3.01 -11.33
N ALA A 208 -12.19 3.61 -12.36
CA ALA A 208 -12.36 2.95 -13.65
C ALA A 208 -11.02 2.60 -14.32
N GLY A 209 -10.00 3.45 -14.16
CA GLY A 209 -8.63 3.17 -14.63
C GLY A 209 -7.93 2.05 -13.85
N LEU A 210 -8.18 1.96 -12.53
CA LEU A 210 -7.66 0.90 -11.66
C LEU A 210 -8.39 -0.44 -11.86
N VAL A 211 -9.68 -0.40 -12.20
CA VAL A 211 -10.53 -1.59 -12.32
C VAL A 211 -10.55 -2.18 -13.74
N ALA A 212 -10.43 -1.33 -14.76
CA ALA A 212 -10.64 -1.74 -16.17
C ALA A 212 -9.34 -1.92 -16.97
N GLY A 213 -8.15 -1.85 -16.34
CA GLY A 213 -6.87 -1.93 -17.06
C GLY A 213 -6.87 -1.03 -18.31
N GLY A 214 -5.89 -0.23 -18.57
CA GLY A 214 -5.74 0.80 -19.62
C GLY A 214 -6.64 0.85 -20.88
N ALA A 215 -7.41 -0.19 -21.16
CA ALA A 215 -8.38 -0.24 -22.27
C ALA A 215 -9.66 0.62 -22.00
N GLY A 216 -10.08 0.75 -20.74
CA GLY A 216 -11.31 1.50 -20.40
C GLY A 216 -11.21 3.01 -20.62
N VAL A 217 -10.03 3.60 -20.44
CA VAL A 217 -9.81 5.05 -20.63
C VAL A 217 -9.84 5.41 -22.12
N LEU A 218 -9.42 4.53 -23.00
CA LEU A 218 -9.47 4.73 -24.46
C LEU A 218 -10.90 4.64 -25.00
N PHE A 219 -11.75 3.77 -24.41
CA PHE A 219 -13.14 3.58 -24.86
C PHE A 219 -14.04 4.80 -24.57
N VAL A 220 -13.86 5.46 -23.42
CA VAL A 220 -14.65 6.65 -23.05
C VAL A 220 -14.25 7.87 -23.89
N LYS A 221 -12.98 8.00 -24.28
CA LYS A 221 -12.52 9.10 -25.16
C LYS A 221 -12.92 8.89 -26.61
N GLY A 222 -12.99 7.63 -27.08
CA GLY A 222 -13.44 7.28 -28.43
C GLY A 222 -14.94 7.58 -28.64
N LYS A 223 -15.79 7.24 -27.67
CA LYS A 223 -17.23 7.50 -27.75
C LYS A 223 -17.60 9.02 -27.78
N ARG A 224 -16.83 9.85 -27.07
CA ARG A 224 -17.05 11.31 -27.11
C ARG A 224 -16.68 11.96 -28.45
N LYS A 225 -15.70 11.43 -29.17
CA LYS A 225 -15.35 11.90 -30.51
C LYS A 225 -16.39 11.51 -31.57
N LEU A 226 -16.92 10.30 -31.50
CA LEU A 226 -17.95 9.82 -32.42
C LEU A 226 -19.28 10.56 -32.25
N SER A 227 -19.69 10.87 -31.01
CA SER A 227 -20.94 11.62 -30.75
C SER A 227 -20.85 13.11 -31.05
N GLN A 228 -19.66 13.68 -31.24
CA GLN A 228 -19.51 15.07 -31.74
C GLN A 228 -19.53 15.15 -33.27
N GLN A 229 -19.07 14.12 -33.99
CA GLN A 229 -19.14 14.08 -35.45
C GLN A 229 -20.55 13.82 -35.99
N GLU A 230 -21.41 13.13 -35.21
CA GLU A 230 -22.84 12.95 -35.60
C GLU A 230 -23.74 14.20 -35.37
N LYS A 231 -23.24 15.24 -34.71
CA LYS A 231 -23.99 16.48 -34.46
C LYS A 231 -23.60 17.64 -35.39
N GLU A 232 -22.61 17.46 -36.24
CA GLU A 232 -22.12 18.47 -37.19
C GLU A 232 -22.28 18.02 -38.68
N GLY A 233 -23.08 16.97 -38.95
CA GLY A 233 -23.42 16.49 -40.29
C GLY A 233 -24.89 16.71 -40.65
#